data_2680d565bb0acc5eba04e769cbe7711a
#
_entry.id   2680d565bb0acc5eba04e769cbe7711a
#
_cell.length_a   1.000
_cell.length_b   1.000
_cell.length_c   1.000
_cell.angle_alpha   90.00
_cell.angle_beta   90.00
_cell.angle_gamma   90.00
#
_symmetry.space_group_name_H-M   'P 1'
#
loop_
_entity.id
_entity.type
_entity.pdbx_description
1 polymer ?
#
loop_
_entity_poly.entity_id
_entity_poly.type
_entity_poly.pdbx_seq_one_letter_code
_entity_poly.pdbx_strand_id
1 'polypeptide(L)'
;MTVAVSIIVPCYNVAPYLDACLDSLVNQTMPDIEIICVNDGSTDDTPALLSAWAGRDSRVRVIDRENGGQGAARNTGMDVAEGEYIGFADPD
;
A
#
# COMPACT_ATOMS: atom_id res chain seq x y z
N MET A 1 2.44 7.38 19.03
CA MET A 1 3.29 7.85 17.92
C MET A 1 2.42 8.42 16.81
N THR A 2 2.82 9.55 16.28
CA THR A 2 2.12 10.17 15.16
C THR A 2 2.73 9.71 13.84
N VAL A 3 1.87 9.43 12.86
CA VAL A 3 2.32 9.13 11.50
C VAL A 3 2.45 10.46 10.75
N ALA A 4 3.61 10.70 10.16
CA ALA A 4 3.84 11.95 9.41
C ALA A 4 3.30 11.86 7.99
N VAL A 5 3.53 10.73 7.30
CA VAL A 5 3.14 10.57 5.90
C VAL A 5 2.48 9.21 5.70
N SER A 6 1.35 9.22 5.02
CA SER A 6 0.68 8.01 4.56
C SER A 6 0.89 7.88 3.05
N ILE A 7 1.49 6.77 2.62
CA ILE A 7 1.65 6.47 1.20
C ILE A 7 0.59 5.44 0.81
N ILE A 8 -0.27 5.81 -0.11
CA ILE A 8 -1.34 4.93 -0.58
C ILE A 8 -0.89 4.26 -1.87
N VAL A 9 -0.93 2.93 -1.88
CA VAL A 9 -0.48 2.10 -2.99
C VAL A 9 -1.66 1.29 -3.50
N PRO A 10 -2.37 1.77 -4.54
CA PRO A 10 -3.45 0.96 -5.13
C PRO A 10 -2.85 -0.22 -5.87
N CYS A 11 -3.36 -1.42 -5.59
CA CYS A 11 -2.82 -2.67 -6.12
C CYS A 11 -3.91 -3.46 -6.84
N TYR A 12 -3.75 -3.65 -8.13
CA TYR A 12 -4.59 -4.54 -8.91
C TYR A 12 -3.72 -5.31 -9.89
N ASN A 13 -3.52 -6.60 -9.62
CA ASN A 13 -2.74 -7.50 -10.47
C ASN A 13 -1.33 -6.91 -10.78
N VAL A 14 -0.62 -6.53 -9.71
CA VAL A 14 0.69 -5.89 -9.80
C VAL A 14 1.82 -6.79 -9.27
N ALA A 15 1.59 -8.10 -9.18
CA ALA A 15 2.57 -9.03 -8.62
C ALA A 15 3.98 -8.85 -9.18
N PRO A 16 4.18 -8.68 -10.51
CA PRO A 16 5.56 -8.52 -11.04
C PRO A 16 6.28 -7.26 -10.58
N TYR A 17 5.55 -6.24 -10.13
CA TYR A 17 6.11 -4.93 -9.81
C TYR A 17 6.12 -4.62 -8.32
N LEU A 18 5.39 -5.40 -7.53
CA LEU A 18 5.09 -5.06 -6.15
C LEU A 18 6.31 -5.04 -5.27
N ASP A 19 7.17 -6.05 -5.37
CA ASP A 19 8.37 -6.15 -4.54
C ASP A 19 9.29 -4.95 -4.74
N ALA A 20 9.53 -4.56 -5.98
CA ALA A 20 10.38 -3.40 -6.27
C ALA A 20 9.79 -2.11 -5.71
N CYS A 21 8.48 -1.93 -5.83
CA CYS A 21 7.79 -0.75 -5.32
C CYS A 21 7.89 -0.67 -3.79
N LEU A 22 7.51 -1.74 -3.10
CA LEU A 22 7.50 -1.74 -1.64
C LEU A 22 8.91 -1.71 -1.07
N ASP A 23 9.86 -2.40 -1.69
CA ASP A 23 11.25 -2.36 -1.27
C ASP A 23 11.79 -0.91 -1.29
N SER A 24 11.48 -0.18 -2.35
CA SER A 24 11.85 1.23 -2.46
C SER A 24 11.23 2.08 -1.35
N LEU A 25 9.96 1.85 -1.03
CA LEU A 25 9.26 2.62 -0.02
C LEU A 25 9.77 2.33 1.40
N VAL A 26 9.98 1.06 1.75
CA VAL A 26 10.42 0.69 3.09
C VAL A 26 11.87 1.08 3.36
N ASN A 27 12.67 1.24 2.31
CA ASN A 27 14.08 1.64 2.45
C ASN A 27 14.27 3.15 2.53
N GLN A 28 13.21 3.93 2.49
CA GLN A 28 13.31 5.36 2.78
C GLN A 28 13.62 5.59 4.25
N THR A 29 14.30 6.69 4.53
CA THR A 29 14.80 6.98 5.87
C THR A 29 13.77 7.59 6.81
N MET A 30 12.50 7.62 6.44
CA MET A 30 11.44 8.21 7.26
C MET A 30 10.78 7.15 8.13
N PRO A 31 11.02 7.15 9.46
CA PRO A 31 10.41 6.14 10.34
C PRO A 31 8.92 6.36 10.57
N ASP A 32 8.42 7.58 10.37
CA ASP A 32 7.05 7.96 10.66
C ASP A 32 6.12 7.81 9.45
N ILE A 33 6.44 6.91 8.55
CA ILE A 33 5.64 6.63 7.36
C ILE A 33 4.78 5.40 7.59
N GLU A 34 3.56 5.42 7.07
CA GLU A 34 2.76 4.21 6.90
C GLU A 34 2.55 3.97 5.41
N ILE A 35 2.53 2.71 5.01
CA ILE A 35 2.34 2.31 3.61
C ILE A 35 1.03 1.53 3.56
N ILE A 36 0.02 2.11 2.92
CA ILE A 36 -1.32 1.52 2.85
C ILE A 36 -1.50 0.92 1.48
N CYS A 37 -1.42 -0.40 1.40
CA CYS A 37 -1.61 -1.14 0.16
C CYS A 37 -3.07 -1.56 0.06
N VAL A 38 -3.77 -1.07 -0.94
CA VAL A 38 -5.17 -1.40 -1.14
C VAL A 38 -5.26 -2.43 -2.27
N ASN A 39 -5.60 -3.66 -1.91
CA ASN A 39 -5.80 -4.73 -2.87
C ASN A 39 -7.20 -4.59 -3.48
N ASP A 40 -7.26 -4.14 -4.72
CA ASP A 40 -8.51 -3.83 -5.42
C ASP A 40 -9.03 -5.05 -6.19
N GLY A 41 -9.23 -6.16 -5.49
CA GLY A 41 -9.79 -7.37 -6.07
C GLY A 41 -8.84 -8.12 -7.00
N SER A 42 -7.53 -8.15 -6.67
CA SER A 42 -6.53 -8.83 -7.52
C SER A 42 -6.82 -10.31 -7.66
N THR A 43 -6.54 -10.85 -8.86
CA THR A 43 -6.73 -12.26 -9.19
C THR A 43 -5.40 -13.01 -9.35
N ASP A 44 -4.27 -12.33 -9.25
CA ASP A 44 -2.93 -12.94 -9.32
C ASP A 44 -2.36 -13.15 -7.91
N ASP A 45 -1.03 -13.25 -7.78
CA ASP A 45 -0.36 -13.46 -6.51
C ASP A 45 -0.23 -12.19 -5.65
N THR A 46 -0.77 -11.06 -6.08
CA THR A 46 -0.68 -9.79 -5.35
C THR A 46 -1.10 -9.93 -3.89
N PRO A 47 -2.25 -10.55 -3.54
CA PRO A 47 -2.63 -10.66 -2.12
C PRO A 47 -1.62 -11.42 -1.27
N ALA A 48 -1.04 -12.49 -1.80
CA ALA A 48 -0.04 -13.27 -1.07
C ALA A 48 1.23 -12.47 -0.82
N LEU A 49 1.67 -11.70 -1.82
CA LEU A 49 2.85 -10.84 -1.69
C LEU A 49 2.61 -9.72 -0.69
N LEU A 50 1.42 -9.12 -0.70
CA LEU A 50 1.07 -8.08 0.26
C LEU A 50 1.07 -8.60 1.69
N SER A 51 0.54 -9.80 1.92
CA SER A 51 0.57 -10.44 3.25
C SER A 51 1.99 -10.66 3.72
N ALA A 52 2.88 -11.10 2.83
CA ALA A 52 4.28 -11.30 3.17
C ALA A 52 4.95 -9.97 3.57
N TRP A 53 4.67 -8.89 2.86
CA TRP A 53 5.22 -7.58 3.19
C TRP A 53 4.71 -7.07 4.53
N ALA A 54 3.42 -7.20 4.80
CA ALA A 54 2.84 -6.79 6.09
C ALA A 54 3.44 -7.56 7.25
N GLY A 55 3.80 -8.82 7.04
CA GLY A 55 4.48 -9.64 8.05
C GLY A 55 5.93 -9.26 8.29
N ARG A 56 6.60 -8.64 7.30
CA ARG A 56 8.01 -8.24 7.41
C ARG A 56 8.21 -6.83 7.94
N ASP A 57 7.28 -5.93 7.66
CA ASP A 57 7.43 -4.52 8.03
C ASP A 57 6.11 -4.00 8.61
N SER A 58 6.14 -3.59 9.87
CA SER A 58 4.94 -3.13 10.58
C SER A 58 4.35 -1.84 10.01
N ARG A 59 5.09 -1.12 9.18
CA ARG A 59 4.59 0.09 8.53
C ARG A 59 3.68 -0.23 7.35
N VAL A 60 3.73 -1.46 6.84
CA VAL A 60 2.90 -1.90 5.70
C VAL A 60 1.56 -2.39 6.22
N ARG A 61 0.49 -1.75 5.75
CA ARG A 61 -0.90 -2.13 6.06
C ARG A 61 -1.56 -2.57 4.78
N VAL A 62 -2.37 -3.60 4.86
CA VAL A 62 -3.06 -4.16 3.68
C VAL A 62 -4.56 -4.07 3.91
N ILE A 63 -5.27 -3.57 2.90
CA ILE A 63 -6.73 -3.50 2.90
C ILE A 63 -7.21 -4.21 1.63
N ASP A 64 -8.09 -5.19 1.80
CA ASP A 64 -8.73 -5.89 0.68
C ASP A 64 -10.09 -5.27 0.40
N ARG A 65 -10.43 -5.16 -0.88
CA ARG A 65 -11.74 -4.68 -1.30
C ARG A 65 -12.15 -5.35 -2.59
N GLU A 66 -13.43 -5.27 -2.94
CA GLU A 66 -13.90 -5.67 -4.26
C GLU A 66 -13.34 -4.71 -5.31
N ASN A 67 -13.08 -5.21 -6.51
CA ASN A 67 -12.58 -4.37 -7.60
C ASN A 67 -13.54 -3.23 -7.89
N GLY A 68 -13.04 -2.02 -7.80
CA GLY A 68 -13.81 -0.80 -8.05
C GLY A 68 -13.03 0.24 -8.83
N GLY A 69 -11.80 -0.11 -9.23
CA GLY A 69 -10.93 0.78 -9.98
C GLY A 69 -9.98 1.58 -9.10
N GLN A 70 -9.01 2.21 -9.74
CA GLN A 70 -7.91 2.89 -9.07
C GLN A 70 -8.38 4.04 -8.18
N GLY A 71 -9.37 4.80 -8.64
CA GLY A 71 -9.92 5.91 -7.85
C GLY A 71 -10.60 5.43 -6.58
N ALA A 72 -11.35 4.32 -6.66
CA ALA A 72 -11.98 3.73 -5.49
C ALA A 72 -10.94 3.18 -4.51
N ALA A 73 -9.87 2.57 -5.01
CA ALA A 73 -8.78 2.08 -4.18
C ALA A 73 -8.07 3.22 -3.43
N ARG A 74 -7.79 4.33 -4.12
CA ARG A 74 -7.20 5.51 -3.48
C ARG A 74 -8.10 6.07 -2.39
N ASN A 75 -9.40 6.14 -2.64
CA ASN A 75 -10.36 6.63 -1.64
C ASN A 75 -10.38 5.72 -0.41
N THR A 76 -10.34 4.41 -0.61
CA THR A 76 -10.27 3.45 0.50
C THR A 76 -9.03 3.69 1.35
N GLY A 77 -7.88 3.90 0.71
CA GLY A 77 -6.65 4.21 1.43
C GLY A 77 -6.72 5.53 2.19
N MET A 78 -7.28 6.55 1.58
CA MET A 78 -7.42 7.85 2.23
C MET A 78 -8.33 7.80 3.46
N ASP A 79 -9.36 6.97 3.43
CA ASP A 79 -10.30 6.84 4.55
C ASP A 79 -9.63 6.30 5.82
N VAL A 80 -8.55 5.55 5.70
CA VAL A 80 -7.86 4.95 6.85
C VAL A 80 -6.50 5.61 7.13
N ALA A 81 -6.07 6.55 6.30
CA ALA A 81 -4.77 7.20 6.45
C ALA A 81 -4.72 8.02 7.72
N GLU A 82 -3.64 7.89 8.47
CA GLU A 82 -3.43 8.59 9.74
C GLU A 82 -2.36 9.68 9.63
N GLY A 83 -1.67 9.75 8.49
CA GLY A 83 -0.60 10.71 8.29
C GLY A 83 -1.10 12.14 8.11
N GLU A 84 -0.25 13.08 8.49
CA GLU A 84 -0.49 14.51 8.26
C GLU A 84 -0.49 14.83 6.77
N TYR A 85 0.34 14.11 6.01
CA TYR A 85 0.46 14.25 4.56
C TYR A 85 0.14 12.93 3.90
N ILE A 86 -0.46 12.99 2.71
CA ILE A 86 -0.81 11.80 1.94
C ILE A 86 -0.10 11.84 0.61
N GLY A 87 0.62 10.76 0.31
CA GLY A 87 1.23 10.54 -1.00
C GLY A 87 0.67 9.30 -1.66
N PHE A 88 0.93 9.16 -2.94
CA PHE A 88 0.49 8.01 -3.73
C PHE A 88 1.68 7.41 -4.44
N ALA A 89 1.70 6.08 -4.56
CA ALA A 89 2.70 5.37 -5.34
C ALA A 89 2.01 4.29 -6.17
N ASP A 90 2.34 4.22 -7.45
CA ASP A 90 1.81 3.19 -8.35
C ASP A 90 2.88 2.12 -8.53
N PRO A 91 2.58 0.83 -8.28
CA PRO A 91 3.58 -0.23 -8.41
C PRO A 91 4.04 -0.50 -9.84
N ASP A 92 3.17 -0.29 -10.82
CA ASP A 92 3.48 -0.60 -12.23
C ASP A 92 4.07 0.57 -13.03
#